data_7ed16538ce2603e6bddac87e18c597c3
#
_entry.id   7ed16538ce2603e6bddac87e18c597c3
#
_cell.length_a   1.000
_cell.length_b   1.000
_cell.length_c   1.000
_cell.angle_alpha   90.00
_cell.angle_beta   90.00
_cell.angle_gamma   90.00
#
_symmetry.space_group_name_H-M   'P 1'
#
loop_
_entity.id
_entity.type
_entity.pdbx_description
1 polymer ?
#
loop_
_entity_poly.entity_id
_entity_poly.type
_entity_poly.pdbx_seq_one_letter_code
_entity_poly.pdbx_strand_id
1 'polypeptide(L)'
;MPPAPSSLELTVLGAGPAWSDRPGSSGAAYLVRTGKTAILLDLGQGSFPRLVATIEPSSLDAVLISHLHPDHFIDLIPLRHYLAYQLRPPRSVRVVAPAGLAERLDALHDEPGFSARALDCEPYPPGTFTIGEVTVEARRIRHTNESYAVRVGRTGQLGLVYSGDCGVASDLAPLIQPGDTLLVEVSFGAGPVPDGSLHLNAAAIAELVTTARPGRVLLTHLQMGLDR
;
A
#
# COMPACT_ATOMS: atom_id res chain seq x y z
N MET A 1 17.24 -19.73 8.62
CA MET A 1 16.52 -18.45 8.34
C MET A 1 17.49 -17.31 8.54
N PRO A 2 17.59 -16.32 7.65
CA PRO A 2 18.34 -15.12 7.93
C PRO A 2 17.81 -14.46 9.22
N PRO A 3 18.65 -13.73 9.99
CA PRO A 3 18.18 -12.99 11.15
C PRO A 3 17.13 -11.96 10.72
N ALA A 4 16.11 -11.76 11.55
CA ALA A 4 15.08 -10.75 11.30
C ALA A 4 15.74 -9.36 11.16
N PRO A 5 15.34 -8.52 10.19
CA PRO A 5 15.93 -7.21 9.98
C PRO A 5 15.73 -6.34 11.21
N SER A 6 16.81 -5.76 11.73
CA SER A 6 16.75 -4.78 12.83
C SER A 6 16.26 -3.42 12.39
N SER A 7 16.27 -3.15 11.09
CA SER A 7 15.79 -1.95 10.41
C SER A 7 14.55 -2.27 9.57
N LEU A 8 13.82 -1.23 9.19
CA LEU A 8 12.70 -1.35 8.26
C LEU A 8 13.22 -1.69 6.86
N GLU A 9 12.70 -2.77 6.28
CA GLU A 9 13.01 -3.24 4.93
C GLU A 9 11.77 -3.10 4.05
N LEU A 10 11.95 -2.51 2.85
CA LEU A 10 10.92 -2.38 1.84
C LEU A 10 11.26 -3.28 0.64
N THR A 11 10.32 -4.15 0.27
CA THR A 11 10.38 -4.93 -0.97
C THR A 11 9.25 -4.48 -1.89
N VAL A 12 9.59 -4.04 -3.10
CA VAL A 12 8.60 -3.64 -4.12
C VAL A 12 8.14 -4.89 -4.88
N LEU A 13 6.87 -5.26 -4.70
CA LEU A 13 6.22 -6.37 -5.42
C LEU A 13 5.54 -5.86 -6.68
N GLY A 14 5.06 -4.62 -6.67
CA GLY A 14 4.43 -3.94 -7.78
C GLY A 14 4.48 -2.43 -7.60
N ALA A 15 4.67 -1.69 -8.69
CA ALA A 15 4.78 -0.24 -8.71
C ALA A 15 4.09 0.38 -9.94
N GLY A 16 3.31 -0.43 -10.66
CA GLY A 16 2.59 0.01 -11.85
C GLY A 16 1.29 0.72 -11.53
N PRO A 17 0.80 1.54 -12.47
CA PRO A 17 -0.50 2.17 -12.43
C PRO A 17 -1.62 1.17 -12.76
N ALA A 18 -2.85 1.68 -12.88
CA ALA A 18 -4.05 0.90 -13.18
C ALA A 18 -3.92 0.03 -14.46
N TRP A 19 -3.10 0.43 -15.43
CA TRP A 19 -2.81 -0.36 -16.62
C TRP A 19 -1.36 -0.14 -17.09
N SER A 20 -0.79 -1.17 -17.73
CA SER A 20 0.54 -1.12 -18.31
C SER A 20 0.63 -2.09 -19.48
N ASP A 21 1.29 -1.68 -20.58
CA ASP A 21 1.64 -2.54 -21.70
C ASP A 21 2.98 -3.27 -21.50
N ARG A 22 3.63 -3.07 -20.36
CA ARG A 22 4.94 -3.68 -20.06
C ARG A 22 4.76 -5.10 -19.54
N PRO A 23 5.35 -6.11 -20.20
CA PRO A 23 5.33 -7.47 -19.69
C PRO A 23 5.86 -7.53 -18.24
N GLY A 24 5.14 -8.23 -17.39
CA GLY A 24 5.50 -8.38 -15.98
C GLY A 24 5.24 -7.14 -15.09
N SER A 25 4.58 -6.10 -15.60
CA SER A 25 4.07 -5.03 -14.75
C SER A 25 2.98 -5.55 -13.82
N SER A 26 2.92 -5.00 -12.62
CA SER A 26 1.89 -5.30 -11.62
C SER A 26 1.47 -4.02 -10.90
N GLY A 27 0.22 -3.98 -10.44
CA GLY A 27 -0.33 -2.89 -9.66
C GLY A 27 0.43 -2.66 -8.35
N ALA A 28 0.05 -1.64 -7.62
CA ALA A 28 0.72 -1.22 -6.38
C ALA A 28 0.73 -2.35 -5.33
N ALA A 29 1.91 -2.73 -4.85
CA ALA A 29 2.09 -3.68 -3.76
C ALA A 29 3.49 -3.58 -3.15
N TYR A 30 3.57 -3.34 -1.85
CA TYR A 30 4.84 -3.09 -1.16
C TYR A 30 4.88 -3.86 0.16
N LEU A 31 5.85 -4.77 0.29
CA LEU A 31 6.06 -5.52 1.51
C LEU A 31 7.03 -4.78 2.41
N VAL A 32 6.59 -4.44 3.61
CA VAL A 32 7.38 -3.81 4.67
C VAL A 32 7.67 -4.84 5.75
N ARG A 33 8.93 -5.03 6.10
CA ARG A 33 9.35 -5.94 7.17
C ARG A 33 10.24 -5.23 8.18
N THR A 34 10.04 -5.54 9.46
CA THR A 34 10.94 -5.14 10.54
C THR A 34 10.81 -6.12 11.71
N GLY A 35 11.93 -6.55 12.28
CA GLY A 35 11.89 -7.60 13.28
C GLY A 35 11.16 -8.84 12.78
N LYS A 36 10.08 -9.23 13.47
CA LYS A 36 9.21 -10.35 13.07
C LYS A 36 7.93 -9.92 12.38
N THR A 37 7.73 -8.61 12.18
CA THR A 37 6.50 -8.05 11.63
C THR A 37 6.60 -7.89 10.13
N ALA A 38 5.58 -8.35 9.40
CA ALA A 38 5.44 -8.24 7.95
C ALA A 38 4.09 -7.59 7.61
N ILE A 39 4.13 -6.41 6.99
CA ILE A 39 2.96 -5.64 6.58
C ILE A 39 2.99 -5.46 5.06
N LEU A 40 1.87 -5.70 4.41
CA LEU A 40 1.71 -5.41 3.00
C LEU A 40 0.95 -4.09 2.83
N LEU A 41 1.48 -3.18 2.01
CA LEU A 41 0.83 -1.93 1.61
C LEU A 41 0.31 -2.12 0.19
N ASP A 42 -1.00 -2.15 0.05
CA ASP A 42 -1.74 -2.50 -1.17
C ASP A 42 -1.42 -3.89 -1.73
N LEU A 43 -2.30 -4.40 -2.60
CA LEU A 43 -2.13 -5.66 -3.32
C LEU A 43 -2.90 -5.59 -4.65
N GLY A 44 -2.34 -4.83 -5.60
CA GLY A 44 -2.90 -4.61 -6.92
C GLY A 44 -2.69 -5.77 -7.89
N GLN A 45 -3.26 -5.67 -9.08
CA GLN A 45 -3.27 -6.74 -10.08
C GLN A 45 -1.87 -7.29 -10.40
N GLY A 46 -1.75 -8.62 -10.43
CA GLY A 46 -0.52 -9.34 -10.81
C GLY A 46 0.60 -9.30 -9.77
N SER A 47 0.34 -8.80 -8.56
CA SER A 47 1.33 -8.74 -7.48
C SER A 47 1.31 -9.97 -6.56
N PHE A 48 0.20 -10.70 -6.49
CA PHE A 48 0.10 -11.89 -5.65
C PHE A 48 1.15 -12.98 -5.96
N PRO A 49 1.45 -13.34 -7.23
CA PRO A 49 2.52 -14.31 -7.53
C PRO A 49 3.89 -13.85 -7.02
N ARG A 50 4.16 -12.55 -7.02
CA ARG A 50 5.41 -11.98 -6.49
C ARG A 50 5.45 -12.02 -4.97
N LEU A 51 4.31 -11.81 -4.32
CA LEU A 51 4.19 -11.99 -2.87
C LEU A 51 4.54 -13.43 -2.47
N VAL A 52 3.93 -14.43 -3.11
CA VAL A 52 4.20 -15.86 -2.85
C VAL A 52 5.66 -16.23 -3.11
N ALA A 53 6.29 -15.64 -4.13
CA ALA A 53 7.71 -15.85 -4.42
C ALA A 53 8.64 -15.19 -3.39
N THR A 54 8.15 -14.21 -2.62
CA THR A 54 8.94 -13.40 -1.67
C THR A 54 8.83 -13.90 -0.24
N ILE A 55 7.60 -14.20 0.20
CA ILE A 55 7.31 -14.73 1.55
C ILE A 55 6.16 -15.71 1.50
N GLU A 56 6.03 -16.53 2.55
CA GLU A 56 4.82 -17.30 2.79
C GLU A 56 3.67 -16.35 3.18
N PRO A 57 2.56 -16.25 2.40
CA PRO A 57 1.48 -15.29 2.67
C PRO A 57 0.85 -15.42 4.07
N SER A 58 0.87 -16.60 4.67
CA SER A 58 0.38 -16.83 6.04
C SER A 58 1.27 -16.18 7.13
N SER A 59 2.43 -15.64 6.76
CA SER A 59 3.32 -14.91 7.65
C SER A 59 3.05 -13.40 7.67
N LEU A 60 2.09 -12.91 6.88
CA LEU A 60 1.65 -11.52 6.94
C LEU A 60 0.91 -11.27 8.27
N ASP A 61 1.29 -10.20 8.96
CA ASP A 61 0.58 -9.71 10.14
C ASP A 61 -0.62 -8.85 9.75
N ALA A 62 -0.51 -8.10 8.65
CA ALA A 62 -1.63 -7.33 8.09
C ALA A 62 -1.40 -6.91 6.65
N VAL A 63 -2.51 -6.56 5.98
CA VAL A 63 -2.54 -5.81 4.72
C VAL A 63 -3.20 -4.46 4.98
N LEU A 64 -2.58 -3.37 4.52
CA LEU A 64 -3.13 -2.02 4.56
C LEU A 64 -3.49 -1.58 3.15
N ILE A 65 -4.76 -1.31 2.88
CA ILE A 65 -5.25 -0.86 1.57
C ILE A 65 -5.46 0.64 1.60
N SER A 66 -4.74 1.36 0.75
CA SER A 66 -4.78 2.81 0.70
C SER A 66 -6.15 3.36 0.24
N HIS A 67 -6.72 2.78 -0.81
CA HIS A 67 -8.03 3.13 -1.35
C HIS A 67 -8.61 2.00 -2.22
N LEU A 68 -9.85 2.16 -2.69
CA LEU A 68 -10.59 1.08 -3.34
C LEU A 68 -10.60 1.17 -4.89
N HIS A 69 -9.51 1.59 -5.53
CA HIS A 69 -9.29 1.33 -6.95
C HIS A 69 -8.72 -0.09 -7.14
N PRO A 70 -9.14 -0.83 -8.18
CA PRO A 70 -8.76 -2.24 -8.34
C PRO A 70 -7.25 -2.50 -8.38
N ASP A 71 -6.48 -1.59 -8.92
CA ASP A 71 -5.01 -1.68 -9.01
C ASP A 71 -4.28 -1.57 -7.67
N HIS A 72 -5.04 -1.39 -6.57
CA HIS A 72 -4.54 -1.38 -5.21
C HIS A 72 -5.04 -2.54 -4.34
N PHE A 73 -6.10 -3.29 -4.76
CA PHE A 73 -6.62 -4.35 -3.89
C PHE A 73 -7.06 -5.63 -4.59
N ILE A 74 -7.12 -5.69 -5.92
CA ILE A 74 -7.81 -6.81 -6.61
C ILE A 74 -7.16 -8.17 -6.35
N ASP A 75 -5.85 -8.22 -6.11
CA ASP A 75 -5.15 -9.47 -5.79
C ASP A 75 -5.39 -9.96 -4.34
N LEU A 76 -6.23 -9.27 -3.56
CA LEU A 76 -6.81 -9.84 -2.34
C LEU A 76 -7.69 -11.07 -2.64
N ILE A 77 -8.25 -11.19 -3.85
CA ILE A 77 -9.01 -12.37 -4.27
C ILE A 77 -8.13 -13.63 -4.29
N PRO A 78 -7.02 -13.70 -5.04
CA PRO A 78 -6.12 -14.85 -4.99
C PRO A 78 -5.47 -15.05 -3.61
N LEU A 79 -5.15 -13.99 -2.86
CA LEU A 79 -4.65 -14.11 -1.48
C LEU A 79 -5.67 -14.82 -0.59
N ARG A 80 -6.93 -14.41 -0.63
CA ARG A 80 -8.04 -15.07 0.11
C ARG A 80 -8.16 -16.54 -0.24
N HIS A 81 -8.10 -16.89 -1.55
CA HIS A 81 -8.15 -18.28 -1.98
C HIS A 81 -6.98 -19.09 -1.44
N TYR A 82 -5.77 -18.53 -1.50
CA TYR A 82 -4.58 -19.18 -0.96
C TYR A 82 -4.73 -19.49 0.53
N LEU A 83 -5.10 -18.49 1.34
CA LEU A 83 -5.24 -18.63 2.79
C LEU A 83 -6.35 -19.63 3.17
N ALA A 84 -7.48 -19.61 2.45
CA ALA A 84 -8.62 -20.48 2.73
C ALA A 84 -8.45 -21.91 2.25
N TYR A 85 -7.78 -22.13 1.13
CA TYR A 85 -7.79 -23.45 0.46
C TYR A 85 -6.43 -24.15 0.37
N GLN A 86 -5.33 -23.39 0.25
CA GLN A 86 -4.00 -23.99 0.17
C GLN A 86 -3.49 -24.44 1.55
N LEU A 87 -3.80 -23.70 2.59
CA LEU A 87 -3.30 -23.96 3.94
C LEU A 87 -4.16 -24.97 4.69
N ARG A 88 -3.52 -25.74 5.57
CA ARG A 88 -4.18 -26.71 6.47
C ARG A 88 -3.60 -26.56 7.88
N PRO A 89 -4.33 -26.06 8.89
CA PRO A 89 -5.69 -25.49 8.76
C PRO A 89 -5.70 -24.17 7.96
N PRO A 90 -6.88 -23.75 7.48
CA PRO A 90 -7.04 -22.41 6.88
C PRO A 90 -6.57 -21.29 7.81
N ARG A 91 -6.12 -20.18 7.22
CA ARG A 91 -5.66 -18.98 7.94
C ARG A 91 -6.47 -17.77 7.50
N SER A 92 -6.52 -16.75 8.36
CA SER A 92 -6.96 -15.42 7.98
C SER A 92 -5.83 -14.41 8.16
N VAL A 93 -5.96 -13.27 7.48
CA VAL A 93 -5.09 -12.12 7.63
C VAL A 93 -5.91 -10.87 7.92
N ARG A 94 -5.43 -10.05 8.81
CA ARG A 94 -5.99 -8.73 9.11
C ARG A 94 -5.86 -7.81 7.89
N VAL A 95 -6.95 -7.17 7.46
CA VAL A 95 -6.96 -6.22 6.34
C VAL A 95 -7.57 -4.91 6.83
N VAL A 96 -6.75 -3.86 6.94
CA VAL A 96 -7.20 -2.52 7.30
C VAL A 96 -7.37 -1.72 6.00
N ALA A 97 -8.56 -1.22 5.75
CA ALA A 97 -8.92 -0.62 4.47
C ALA A 97 -9.99 0.47 4.62
N PRO A 98 -10.23 1.29 3.58
CA PRO A 98 -11.45 2.09 3.50
C PRO A 98 -12.70 1.23 3.64
N ALA A 99 -13.77 1.83 4.18
CA ALA A 99 -15.05 1.15 4.34
C ALA A 99 -15.59 0.61 3.00
N GLY A 100 -16.23 -0.57 3.04
CA GLY A 100 -16.83 -1.19 1.85
C GLY A 100 -15.91 -2.13 1.07
N LEU A 101 -14.68 -2.40 1.54
CA LEU A 101 -13.79 -3.35 0.85
C LEU A 101 -14.40 -4.77 0.83
N ALA A 102 -14.90 -5.25 1.97
CA ALA A 102 -15.47 -6.60 2.08
C ALA A 102 -16.65 -6.76 1.11
N GLU A 103 -17.56 -5.80 1.09
CA GLU A 103 -18.72 -5.79 0.20
C GLU A 103 -18.31 -5.77 -1.28
N ARG A 104 -17.23 -5.05 -1.63
CA ARG A 104 -16.71 -5.04 -3.01
C ARG A 104 -16.13 -6.39 -3.41
N LEU A 105 -15.36 -7.03 -2.54
CA LEU A 105 -14.80 -8.37 -2.79
C LEU A 105 -15.89 -9.43 -2.92
N ASP A 106 -16.88 -9.37 -2.05
CA ASP A 106 -18.04 -10.27 -2.06
C ASP A 106 -18.86 -10.09 -3.35
N ALA A 107 -19.11 -8.85 -3.77
CA ALA A 107 -19.82 -8.53 -5.00
C ALA A 107 -19.02 -8.96 -6.26
N LEU A 108 -17.70 -8.79 -6.28
CA LEU A 108 -16.85 -9.24 -7.38
C LEU A 108 -16.87 -10.75 -7.56
N HIS A 109 -17.05 -11.50 -6.47
CA HIS A 109 -17.12 -12.96 -6.49
C HIS A 109 -18.57 -13.50 -6.57
N ASP A 110 -19.56 -12.61 -6.49
CA ASP A 110 -21.00 -12.96 -6.43
C ASP A 110 -21.32 -13.93 -5.28
N GLU A 111 -20.66 -13.76 -4.12
CA GLU A 111 -20.83 -14.61 -2.94
C GLU A 111 -20.76 -13.78 -1.65
N PRO A 112 -21.91 -13.54 -0.95
CA PRO A 112 -21.88 -12.88 0.35
C PRO A 112 -21.02 -13.63 1.37
N GLY A 113 -20.14 -12.90 2.05
CA GLY A 113 -19.20 -13.48 3.03
C GLY A 113 -17.99 -14.19 2.39
N PHE A 114 -17.79 -14.01 1.09
CA PHE A 114 -16.60 -14.52 0.40
C PHE A 114 -15.31 -14.04 1.07
N SER A 115 -15.17 -12.76 1.31
CA SER A 115 -13.99 -12.14 1.93
C SER A 115 -13.77 -12.69 3.35
N ALA A 116 -14.81 -12.76 4.17
CA ALA A 116 -14.74 -13.11 5.59
C ALA A 116 -14.18 -14.50 5.89
N ARG A 117 -14.02 -15.37 4.88
CA ARG A 117 -13.44 -16.71 5.09
C ARG A 117 -11.94 -16.71 5.36
N ALA A 118 -11.23 -15.63 4.97
CA ALA A 118 -9.78 -15.56 5.16
C ALA A 118 -9.24 -14.10 5.22
N LEU A 119 -10.10 -13.09 5.11
CA LEU A 119 -9.72 -11.69 5.23
C LEU A 119 -10.54 -11.06 6.36
N ASP A 120 -9.85 -10.68 7.44
CA ASP A 120 -10.47 -9.98 8.56
C ASP A 120 -10.46 -8.47 8.24
N CYS A 121 -11.43 -8.05 7.38
CA CYS A 121 -11.53 -6.68 6.90
C CYS A 121 -12.09 -5.76 7.97
N GLU A 122 -11.39 -4.65 8.24
CA GLU A 122 -11.82 -3.62 9.16
C GLU A 122 -11.46 -2.22 8.63
N PRO A 123 -12.22 -1.16 8.98
CA PRO A 123 -11.90 0.20 8.62
C PRO A 123 -10.65 0.69 9.37
N TYR A 124 -9.98 1.71 8.80
CA TYR A 124 -8.89 2.38 9.50
C TYR A 124 -9.39 2.93 10.86
N PRO A 125 -8.76 2.53 11.96
CA PRO A 125 -9.10 3.10 13.27
C PRO A 125 -8.66 4.57 13.34
N PRO A 126 -9.34 5.41 14.16
CA PRO A 126 -8.91 6.78 14.36
C PRO A 126 -7.54 6.84 15.04
N GLY A 127 -6.67 7.75 14.59
CA GLY A 127 -5.35 7.96 15.17
C GLY A 127 -4.32 6.91 14.80
N THR A 128 -3.47 6.56 15.74
CA THR A 128 -2.36 5.64 15.58
C THR A 128 -2.70 4.26 16.16
N PHE A 129 -2.32 3.20 15.47
CA PHE A 129 -2.50 1.82 15.94
C PHE A 129 -1.23 0.98 15.71
N THR A 130 -1.21 -0.25 16.21
CA THR A 130 -0.05 -1.13 16.13
C THR A 130 -0.35 -2.42 15.39
N ILE A 131 0.65 -2.92 14.67
CA ILE A 131 0.70 -4.24 14.06
C ILE A 131 2.04 -4.86 14.47
N GLY A 132 2.01 -5.89 15.31
CA GLY A 132 3.23 -6.42 15.91
C GLY A 132 4.04 -5.32 16.63
N GLU A 133 5.28 -5.12 16.19
CA GLU A 133 6.18 -4.07 16.72
C GLU A 133 6.18 -2.76 15.91
N VAL A 134 5.29 -2.66 14.92
CA VAL A 134 5.16 -1.49 14.04
C VAL A 134 4.01 -0.61 14.51
N THR A 135 4.27 0.68 14.58
CA THR A 135 3.27 1.73 14.74
C THR A 135 2.82 2.19 13.36
N VAL A 136 1.52 2.28 13.15
CA VAL A 136 0.88 2.78 11.94
C VAL A 136 0.13 4.06 12.26
N GLU A 137 0.43 5.14 11.56
CA GLU A 137 -0.37 6.37 11.53
C GLU A 137 -1.00 6.49 10.15
N ALA A 138 -2.33 6.59 10.07
CA ALA A 138 -3.07 6.75 8.83
C ALA A 138 -3.73 8.11 8.77
N ARG A 139 -3.70 8.75 7.60
CA ARG A 139 -4.38 10.01 7.36
C ARG A 139 -5.18 9.98 6.07
N ARG A 140 -6.37 10.53 6.11
CA ARG A 140 -7.15 10.77 4.90
C ARG A 140 -6.45 11.78 4.01
N ILE A 141 -6.44 11.47 2.71
CA ILE A 141 -5.87 12.29 1.66
C ILE A 141 -6.89 12.48 0.54
N ARG A 142 -6.66 13.48 -0.32
CA ARG A 142 -7.54 13.78 -1.45
C ARG A 142 -7.16 12.93 -2.66
N HIS A 143 -8.01 11.96 -2.99
CA HIS A 143 -7.98 11.18 -4.23
C HIS A 143 -9.36 10.60 -4.53
N THR A 144 -9.90 9.73 -3.68
CA THR A 144 -11.29 9.26 -3.72
C THR A 144 -12.08 9.79 -2.52
N ASN A 145 -13.35 9.38 -2.39
CA ASN A 145 -14.15 9.72 -1.21
C ASN A 145 -13.49 9.25 0.09
N GLU A 146 -12.75 8.14 0.05
CA GLU A 146 -12.01 7.62 1.18
C GLU A 146 -10.68 7.01 0.72
N SER A 147 -9.60 7.76 0.91
CA SER A 147 -8.23 7.37 0.58
C SER A 147 -7.31 7.73 1.74
N TYR A 148 -6.32 6.90 1.96
CA TYR A 148 -5.37 7.03 3.07
C TYR A 148 -3.93 6.98 2.58
N ALA A 149 -3.11 7.88 3.12
CA ALA A 149 -1.67 7.70 3.23
C ALA A 149 -1.34 7.12 4.61
N VAL A 150 -0.28 6.36 4.69
CA VAL A 150 0.13 5.72 5.95
C VAL A 150 1.62 5.95 6.23
N ARG A 151 1.95 6.19 7.50
CA ARG A 151 3.31 6.09 8.00
C ARG A 151 3.45 4.79 8.80
N VAL A 152 4.42 3.98 8.46
CA VAL A 152 4.73 2.73 9.17
C VAL A 152 6.17 2.79 9.70
N GLY A 153 6.38 2.41 10.94
CA GLY A 153 7.70 2.44 11.56
C GLY A 153 7.64 2.03 13.02
N ARG A 154 8.80 1.77 13.63
CA ARG A 154 8.88 1.53 15.07
C ARG A 154 8.90 2.87 15.81
N THR A 155 8.30 2.90 16.99
CA THR A 155 8.29 4.12 17.81
C THR A 155 9.70 4.67 18.02
N GLY A 156 9.89 5.97 17.76
CA GLY A 156 11.18 6.65 17.92
C GLY A 156 12.23 6.33 16.85
N GLN A 157 11.86 5.62 15.78
CA GLN A 157 12.73 5.31 14.65
C GLN A 157 12.22 5.95 13.36
N LEU A 158 13.11 6.07 12.38
CA LEU A 158 12.73 6.47 11.03
C LEU A 158 11.74 5.47 10.45
N GLY A 159 10.73 5.99 9.75
CA GLY A 159 9.63 5.24 9.16
C GLY A 159 9.61 5.30 7.64
N LEU A 160 8.63 4.63 7.09
CA LEU A 160 8.21 4.71 5.70
C LEU A 160 6.84 5.41 5.65
N VAL A 161 6.75 6.47 4.86
CA VAL A 161 5.47 7.08 4.49
C VAL A 161 5.10 6.61 3.09
N TYR A 162 3.94 5.97 2.95
CA TYR A 162 3.37 5.56 1.67
C TYR A 162 2.17 6.46 1.34
N SER A 163 2.21 7.08 0.17
CA SER A 163 1.17 8.03 -0.22
C SER A 163 -0.15 7.38 -0.61
N GLY A 164 -0.17 6.10 -1.06
CA GLY A 164 -1.24 5.66 -1.95
C GLY A 164 -1.29 6.57 -3.17
N ASP A 165 -2.45 6.65 -3.84
CA ASP A 165 -2.72 7.68 -4.83
C ASP A 165 -3.19 8.96 -4.13
N CYS A 166 -2.61 10.10 -4.51
CA CYS A 166 -2.76 11.35 -3.78
C CYS A 166 -2.87 12.54 -4.76
N GLY A 167 -3.94 13.31 -4.65
CA GLY A 167 -4.15 14.49 -5.50
C GLY A 167 -3.50 15.76 -4.99
N VAL A 168 -3.08 15.80 -3.72
CA VAL A 168 -2.55 17.03 -3.09
C VAL A 168 -1.37 16.70 -2.18
N ALA A 169 -0.17 17.03 -2.63
CA ALA A 169 1.08 16.68 -1.94
C ALA A 169 1.14 17.16 -0.48
N SER A 170 0.57 18.34 -0.17
CA SER A 170 0.56 18.86 1.19
C SER A 170 -0.27 18.04 2.19
N ASP A 171 -1.16 17.15 1.73
CA ASP A 171 -1.88 16.22 2.61
C ASP A 171 -0.92 15.21 3.28
N LEU A 172 0.23 14.94 2.66
CA LEU A 172 1.26 14.03 3.17
C LEU A 172 2.16 14.66 4.24
N ALA A 173 2.30 15.99 4.23
CA ALA A 173 3.25 16.69 5.10
C ALA A 173 3.11 16.35 6.60
N PRO A 174 1.90 16.22 7.18
CA PRO A 174 1.75 15.89 8.59
C PRO A 174 2.20 14.47 8.97
N LEU A 175 2.32 13.54 8.00
CA LEU A 175 2.80 12.18 8.24
C LEU A 175 4.32 12.06 8.19
N ILE A 176 4.99 12.94 7.46
CA ILE A 176 6.43 12.83 7.21
C ILE A 176 7.20 13.39 8.41
N GLN A 177 8.00 12.56 9.03
CA GLN A 177 9.01 12.99 10.00
C GLN A 177 10.34 13.23 9.28
N PRO A 178 11.13 14.25 9.66
CA PRO A 178 12.44 14.49 9.05
C PRO A 178 13.32 13.24 9.08
N GLY A 179 13.83 12.86 7.90
CA GLY A 179 14.64 11.66 7.75
C GLY A 179 13.88 10.38 7.35
N ASP A 180 12.54 10.35 7.39
CA ASP A 180 11.75 9.21 6.90
C ASP A 180 12.01 8.91 5.42
N THR A 181 11.70 7.70 5.00
CA THR A 181 11.58 7.36 3.58
C THR A 181 10.16 7.68 3.11
N LEU A 182 10.03 8.47 2.05
CA LEU A 182 8.77 8.78 1.39
C LEU A 182 8.65 7.93 0.12
N LEU A 183 7.69 7.00 0.09
CA LEU A 183 7.25 6.27 -1.10
C LEU A 183 6.01 6.95 -1.64
N VAL A 184 6.14 7.65 -2.78
CA VAL A 184 5.11 8.56 -3.29
C VAL A 184 4.80 8.31 -4.75
N GLU A 185 3.51 8.35 -5.08
CA GLU A 185 3.04 8.31 -6.45
C GLU A 185 3.53 9.51 -7.26
N VAL A 186 3.78 9.31 -8.53
CA VAL A 186 4.19 10.35 -9.46
C VAL A 186 3.53 10.12 -10.83
N SER A 187 2.23 9.91 -10.83
CA SER A 187 1.48 9.46 -12.01
C SER A 187 1.77 10.30 -13.27
N PHE A 188 1.99 11.60 -13.11
CA PHE A 188 2.28 12.49 -14.24
C PHE A 188 3.76 12.79 -14.47
N GLY A 189 4.68 12.11 -13.76
CA GLY A 189 6.12 12.30 -13.95
C GLY A 189 6.53 13.77 -13.88
N ALA A 190 7.30 14.25 -14.84
CA ALA A 190 7.69 15.66 -14.98
C ALA A 190 6.63 16.53 -15.71
N GLY A 191 5.55 15.91 -16.20
CA GLY A 191 4.49 16.59 -16.95
C GLY A 191 3.53 17.39 -16.07
N PRO A 192 2.65 18.17 -16.71
CA PRO A 192 1.58 18.86 -16.01
C PRO A 192 0.51 17.89 -15.51
N VAL A 193 -0.12 18.23 -14.40
CA VAL A 193 -1.30 17.53 -13.92
C VAL A 193 -2.53 18.07 -14.69
N PRO A 194 -3.31 17.22 -15.37
CA PRO A 194 -4.53 17.66 -16.04
C PRO A 194 -5.57 18.22 -15.05
N ASP A 195 -6.36 19.18 -15.49
CA ASP A 195 -7.44 19.75 -14.68
C ASP A 195 -8.39 18.66 -14.17
N GLY A 196 -8.70 18.72 -12.89
CA GLY A 196 -9.57 17.75 -12.22
C GLY A 196 -8.95 16.40 -11.91
N SER A 197 -7.69 16.16 -12.28
CA SER A 197 -6.97 14.96 -11.85
C SER A 197 -6.54 15.05 -10.39
N LEU A 198 -6.67 13.94 -9.68
CA LEU A 198 -6.27 13.81 -8.27
C LEU A 198 -5.04 12.89 -8.14
N HIS A 199 -3.97 13.26 -8.87
CA HIS A 199 -2.65 12.61 -8.83
C HIS A 199 -1.54 13.65 -8.82
N LEU A 200 -0.32 13.22 -8.47
CA LEU A 200 0.84 14.09 -8.33
C LEU A 200 1.74 14.07 -9.58
N ASN A 201 2.55 15.13 -9.67
CA ASN A 201 3.70 15.21 -10.55
C ASN A 201 4.98 15.53 -9.76
N ALA A 202 6.12 15.49 -10.43
CA ALA A 202 7.42 15.72 -9.81
C ALA A 202 7.57 17.12 -9.19
N ALA A 203 6.92 18.15 -9.75
CA ALA A 203 6.97 19.50 -9.22
C ALA A 203 6.30 19.60 -7.83
N ALA A 204 5.10 19.02 -7.68
CA ALA A 204 4.39 18.98 -6.41
C ALA A 204 5.16 18.19 -5.33
N ILE A 205 5.83 17.10 -5.74
CA ILE A 205 6.67 16.29 -4.83
C ILE A 205 7.92 17.10 -4.41
N ALA A 206 8.57 17.81 -5.32
CA ALA A 206 9.75 18.61 -5.01
C ALA A 206 9.43 19.71 -3.98
N GLU A 207 8.28 20.37 -4.09
CA GLU A 207 7.81 21.34 -3.11
C GLU A 207 7.59 20.71 -1.73
N LEU A 208 6.90 19.54 -1.68
CA LEU A 208 6.70 18.79 -0.44
C LEU A 208 8.03 18.40 0.21
N VAL A 209 8.99 17.90 -0.56
CA VAL A 209 10.31 17.47 -0.06
C VAL A 209 11.09 18.64 0.58
N THR A 210 10.99 19.84 0.01
CA THR A 210 11.65 21.03 0.54
C THR A 210 11.16 21.38 1.95
N THR A 211 9.86 21.17 2.20
CA THR A 211 9.22 21.53 3.49
C THR A 211 9.28 20.40 4.50
N ALA A 212 8.94 19.17 4.10
CA ALA A 212 8.80 18.01 4.99
C ALA A 212 10.14 17.30 5.28
N ARG A 213 11.16 17.48 4.43
CA ARG A 213 12.53 16.95 4.60
C ARG A 213 12.63 15.44 4.82
N PRO A 214 12.01 14.60 3.98
CA PRO A 214 12.28 13.17 4.04
C PRO A 214 13.77 12.90 3.77
N GLY A 215 14.31 11.84 4.36
CA GLY A 215 15.72 11.44 4.13
C GLY A 215 15.91 10.72 2.79
N ARG A 216 14.83 10.10 2.26
CA ARG A 216 14.81 9.43 0.96
C ARG A 216 13.44 9.58 0.32
N VAL A 217 13.42 9.71 -1.01
CA VAL A 217 12.19 9.68 -1.82
C VAL A 217 12.28 8.54 -2.81
N LEU A 218 11.26 7.71 -2.85
CA LEU A 218 11.04 6.65 -3.81
C LEU A 218 9.79 6.97 -4.62
N LEU A 219 9.91 7.03 -5.93
CA LEU A 219 8.82 7.36 -6.84
C LEU A 219 8.16 6.06 -7.32
N THR A 220 6.85 6.07 -7.40
CA THR A 220 6.05 4.91 -7.83
C THR A 220 4.84 5.34 -8.63
N HIS A 221 4.05 4.39 -9.12
CA HIS A 221 2.76 4.62 -9.81
C HIS A 221 2.87 5.54 -11.04
N LEU A 222 3.99 5.45 -11.77
CA LEU A 222 4.24 6.28 -12.96
C LEU A 222 3.42 5.79 -14.14
N GLN A 223 2.61 6.66 -14.74
CA GLN A 223 1.79 6.33 -15.91
C GLN A 223 2.64 5.99 -17.13
N MET A 224 2.04 5.18 -18.01
CA MET A 224 2.66 4.77 -19.26
C MET A 224 3.07 5.96 -20.13
N GLY A 225 4.28 5.86 -20.70
CA GLY A 225 4.82 6.88 -21.62
C GLY A 225 5.47 8.09 -20.96
N LEU A 226 5.39 8.23 -19.62
CA LEU A 226 6.00 9.35 -18.90
C LEU A 226 7.44 9.08 -18.44
N ASP A 227 7.89 7.86 -18.54
CA ASP A 227 9.22 7.39 -18.17
C ASP A 227 10.13 7.12 -19.38
N ARG A 228 9.79 7.69 -20.55
CA ARG A 228 10.53 7.57 -21.80
C ARG A 228 11.36 8.82 -22.09
#